data_ceff5b99fe3512632f7de2fa73e09c14
#
_entry.id   ceff5b99fe3512632f7de2fa73e09c14
#
_cell.length_a   1.000
_cell.length_b   1.000
_cell.length_c   1.000
_cell.angle_alpha   90.00
_cell.angle_beta   90.00
_cell.angle_gamma   90.00
#
_symmetry.space_group_name_H-M   'P 1'
#
loop_
_entity.id
_entity.type
_entity.pdbx_description
1 polymer ?
#
loop_
_entity_poly.entity_id
_entity_poly.type
_entity_poly.pdbx_seq_one_letter_code
_entity_poly.pdbx_strand_id
1 'polypeptide(L)'
;MWRREPRAHAARRSALGRGLARSANPSVASRLLSEHERPSAVHYRILLLSWAGWVFDFYDLILYSFLLIPIGQELALSRLELSLVLGTSLAATAAGGVLFGFVSDRHGRRTVLQWTILTYSAGTFACGFAQGVGSLLVFRVLTGLGVGGEWAAGQTYVCESFPPGQRARHSAFMQTGAPVGIALASTVGGFLEPRIGWRACFFVSVLPALLVVAIRRTLPESDLWLADRSRALEGRGGESPLRALLSLEHRGLFARSLVLAIFTMSAYWFTYSWLPGYLQEERHFSLAKSAWWILVTQGGGLAGYASFGFAADGWGRRPAYSIYAVLMAVGLAMTTLFWDAVAGRPALVLAFMFLVGFGTGMFAGFGPLFAELFPTAIRNAAMGSAFNLARGVQFVTPIAIAVIAGRYGLAGGISLAALFALLAAAWIWTFPETRGRALG
;
A
#
# COMPACT_ATOMS: atom_id res chain seq x y z
N MET A 1 -8.38 31.19 -67.29
CA MET A 1 -9.21 29.98 -67.48
C MET A 1 -8.61 28.87 -66.64
N TRP A 2 -9.28 28.40 -65.70
CA TRP A 2 -9.36 27.24 -64.80
C TRP A 2 -9.38 27.63 -63.31
N ARG A 3 -10.61 27.87 -62.80
CA ARG A 3 -11.03 27.73 -61.42
C ARG A 3 -11.66 26.37 -61.25
N ARG A 4 -11.55 25.83 -60.01
CA ARG A 4 -12.20 24.68 -59.33
C ARG A 4 -11.15 23.57 -59.04
N GLU A 5 -11.01 23.05 -57.82
CA GLU A 5 -11.95 22.74 -56.73
C GLU A 5 -11.22 22.59 -55.38
N PRO A 6 -11.75 23.09 -54.28
CA PRO A 6 -11.35 22.65 -52.95
C PRO A 6 -12.60 22.25 -52.11
N ARG A 7 -13.58 21.51 -52.70
CA ARG A 7 -14.77 21.06 -51.90
C ARG A 7 -14.80 19.57 -51.63
N ALA A 8 -14.05 18.72 -52.28
CA ALA A 8 -14.09 17.28 -52.13
C ALA A 8 -13.28 16.77 -50.90
N HIS A 9 -12.25 17.48 -50.48
CA HIS A 9 -11.42 17.06 -49.33
C HIS A 9 -12.02 17.35 -47.93
N ALA A 10 -12.87 18.37 -47.81
CA ALA A 10 -13.52 18.71 -46.55
C ALA A 10 -14.67 17.72 -46.22
N ALA A 11 -15.40 17.27 -47.24
CA ALA A 11 -16.48 16.30 -47.07
C ALA A 11 -16.00 14.89 -46.69
N ARG A 12 -14.82 14.47 -47.19
CA ARG A 12 -14.21 13.17 -46.80
C ARG A 12 -13.68 13.18 -45.38
N ARG A 13 -13.11 14.29 -44.88
CA ARG A 13 -12.70 14.40 -43.47
C ARG A 13 -13.87 14.40 -42.49
N SER A 14 -15.01 15.00 -42.84
CA SER A 14 -16.20 14.99 -41.98
C SER A 14 -16.95 13.64 -41.98
N ALA A 15 -16.84 12.84 -43.05
CA ALA A 15 -17.40 11.50 -43.11
C ALA A 15 -16.54 10.47 -42.34
N LEU A 16 -15.20 10.58 -42.42
CA LEU A 16 -14.27 9.74 -41.62
C LEU A 16 -14.36 10.06 -40.11
N GLY A 17 -14.53 11.33 -39.73
CA GLY A 17 -14.74 11.72 -38.32
C GLY A 17 -16.07 11.24 -37.75
N ARG A 18 -17.13 11.12 -38.57
CA ARG A 18 -18.43 10.59 -38.14
C ARG A 18 -18.50 9.05 -38.15
N GLY A 19 -17.68 8.37 -38.91
CA GLY A 19 -17.60 6.90 -38.95
C GLY A 19 -16.86 6.35 -37.76
N LEU A 20 -15.80 7.03 -37.28
CA LEU A 20 -15.04 6.63 -36.09
C LEU A 20 -15.78 6.89 -34.79
N ALA A 21 -16.74 7.85 -34.75
CA ALA A 21 -17.58 8.10 -33.58
C ALA A 21 -18.74 7.09 -33.42
N ARG A 22 -19.02 6.27 -34.43
CA ARG A 22 -20.13 5.30 -34.38
C ARG A 22 -19.75 3.86 -34.09
N SER A 23 -18.45 3.51 -34.01
CA SER A 23 -17.99 2.15 -33.70
C SER A 23 -17.47 1.97 -32.26
N ALA A 24 -17.39 3.02 -31.47
CA ALA A 24 -17.17 2.89 -30.03
C ALA A 24 -18.48 2.46 -29.37
N ASN A 25 -18.54 1.23 -28.89
CA ASN A 25 -19.67 0.70 -28.14
C ASN A 25 -20.04 1.73 -27.03
N PRO A 26 -21.22 2.37 -27.09
CA PRO A 26 -21.57 3.47 -26.18
C PRO A 26 -21.60 3.05 -24.70
N SER A 27 -21.55 1.73 -24.40
CA SER A 27 -21.48 1.19 -23.04
C SER A 27 -20.11 1.32 -22.38
N VAL A 28 -19.02 1.49 -23.13
CA VAL A 28 -17.65 1.57 -22.58
C VAL A 28 -17.19 3.02 -22.43
N ALA A 29 -17.52 3.88 -23.38
CA ALA A 29 -17.13 5.30 -23.33
C ALA A 29 -17.88 6.12 -22.23
N SER A 30 -18.99 5.60 -21.71
CA SER A 30 -19.84 6.31 -20.75
C SER A 30 -19.48 6.10 -19.28
N ARG A 31 -18.46 5.28 -18.96
CA ARG A 31 -18.11 4.92 -17.57
C ARG A 31 -16.84 5.62 -17.05
N LEU A 32 -16.03 6.19 -17.93
CA LEU A 32 -14.90 7.01 -17.51
C LEU A 32 -15.43 8.35 -16.99
N LEU A 33 -15.29 8.58 -15.67
CA LEU A 33 -15.71 9.82 -15.06
C LEU A 33 -14.86 10.98 -15.60
N SER A 34 -15.52 11.96 -16.22
CA SER A 34 -14.92 13.27 -16.49
C SER A 34 -14.64 14.00 -15.15
N GLU A 35 -13.82 15.05 -15.18
CA GLU A 35 -13.54 15.85 -13.98
C GLU A 35 -14.78 16.42 -13.28
N HIS A 36 -15.88 16.57 -14.02
CA HIS A 36 -17.14 17.17 -13.56
C HIS A 36 -18.21 16.13 -13.18
N GLU A 37 -17.98 14.85 -13.43
CA GLU A 37 -18.93 13.80 -13.09
C GLU A 37 -18.83 13.40 -11.62
N ARG A 38 -19.96 13.20 -10.97
CA ARG A 38 -20.01 12.71 -9.59
C ARG A 38 -19.83 11.19 -9.55
N PRO A 39 -18.97 10.68 -8.65
CA PRO A 39 -18.85 9.24 -8.47
C PRO A 39 -20.19 8.59 -8.14
N SER A 40 -20.47 7.46 -8.78
CA SER A 40 -21.70 6.68 -8.56
C SER A 40 -21.51 5.67 -7.43
N ALA A 41 -22.59 4.99 -7.02
CA ALA A 41 -22.55 3.94 -6.00
C ALA A 41 -21.58 2.81 -6.35
N VAL A 42 -21.31 2.53 -7.63
CA VAL A 42 -20.34 1.51 -8.05
C VAL A 42 -18.91 1.92 -7.67
N HIS A 43 -18.54 3.19 -7.88
CA HIS A 43 -17.23 3.70 -7.51
C HIS A 43 -16.97 3.59 -6.00
N TYR A 44 -17.98 3.93 -5.18
CA TYR A 44 -17.87 3.77 -3.73
C TYR A 44 -17.83 2.30 -3.30
N ARG A 45 -18.49 1.37 -4.02
CA ARG A 45 -18.34 -0.07 -3.76
C ARG A 45 -16.92 -0.55 -4.08
N ILE A 46 -16.33 -0.09 -5.19
CA ILE A 46 -14.92 -0.36 -5.51
C ILE A 46 -14.03 0.11 -4.36
N LEU A 47 -14.20 1.35 -3.92
CA LEU A 47 -13.44 1.92 -2.82
C LEU A 47 -13.57 1.12 -1.52
N LEU A 48 -14.80 0.83 -1.11
CA LEU A 48 -15.07 0.14 0.17
C LEU A 48 -14.58 -1.31 0.15
N LEU A 49 -14.73 -2.03 -0.96
CA LEU A 49 -14.27 -3.42 -1.04
C LEU A 49 -12.74 -3.51 -1.17
N SER A 50 -12.09 -2.57 -1.86
CA SER A 50 -10.63 -2.45 -1.86
C SER A 50 -10.09 -2.03 -0.49
N TRP A 51 -10.78 -1.12 0.21
CA TRP A 51 -10.45 -0.72 1.57
C TRP A 51 -10.59 -1.89 2.56
N ALA A 52 -11.67 -2.67 2.46
CA ALA A 52 -11.87 -3.83 3.32
C ALA A 52 -10.81 -4.91 3.08
N GLY A 53 -10.41 -5.14 1.81
CA GLY A 53 -9.28 -6.00 1.49
C GLY A 53 -8.01 -5.54 2.21
N TRP A 54 -7.69 -4.26 2.10
CA TRP A 54 -6.52 -3.66 2.76
C TRP A 54 -6.57 -3.71 4.31
N VAL A 55 -7.75 -3.59 4.90
CA VAL A 55 -7.95 -3.84 6.35
C VAL A 55 -7.53 -5.25 6.72
N PHE A 56 -8.00 -6.25 5.98
CA PHE A 56 -7.69 -7.65 6.27
C PHE A 56 -6.26 -8.04 5.94
N ASP A 57 -5.63 -7.36 4.98
CA ASP A 57 -4.21 -7.51 4.68
C ASP A 57 -3.34 -7.15 5.89
N PHE A 58 -3.55 -5.96 6.45
CA PHE A 58 -2.86 -5.54 7.66
C PHE A 58 -3.25 -6.33 8.90
N TYR A 59 -4.52 -6.72 9.01
CA TYR A 59 -4.98 -7.62 10.06
C TYR A 59 -4.17 -8.91 10.06
N ASP A 60 -4.06 -9.57 8.91
CA ASP A 60 -3.37 -10.85 8.78
C ASP A 60 -1.86 -10.73 9.04
N LEU A 61 -1.24 -9.69 8.48
CA LEU A 61 0.18 -9.42 8.67
C LEU A 61 0.55 -9.23 10.15
N ILE A 62 -0.28 -8.50 10.88
CA ILE A 62 -0.03 -8.12 12.27
C ILE A 62 -0.55 -9.17 13.24
N LEU A 63 -1.63 -9.89 12.93
CA LEU A 63 -2.15 -10.96 13.79
C LEU A 63 -1.07 -11.97 14.16
N TYR A 64 -0.28 -12.42 13.20
CA TYR A 64 0.82 -13.36 13.45
C TYR A 64 1.79 -12.85 14.52
N SER A 65 2.09 -11.56 14.52
CA SER A 65 3.00 -10.96 15.51
C SER A 65 2.45 -11.05 16.94
N PHE A 66 1.13 -11.00 17.11
CA PHE A 66 0.50 -11.22 18.42
C PHE A 66 0.48 -12.69 18.83
N LEU A 67 0.47 -13.60 17.86
CA LEU A 67 0.39 -15.05 18.09
C LEU A 67 1.75 -15.73 18.21
N LEU A 68 2.88 -15.01 18.07
CA LEU A 68 4.22 -15.57 18.12
C LEU A 68 4.50 -16.36 19.42
N ILE A 69 4.12 -15.80 20.57
CA ILE A 69 4.38 -16.41 21.86
C ILE A 69 3.58 -17.70 22.05
N PRO A 70 2.24 -17.71 21.89
CA PRO A 70 1.47 -18.95 22.03
C PRO A 70 1.83 -20.02 21.00
N ILE A 71 2.15 -19.64 19.76
CA ILE A 71 2.66 -20.57 18.74
C ILE A 71 3.98 -21.18 19.17
N GLY A 72 4.94 -20.35 19.62
CA GLY A 72 6.23 -20.81 20.08
C GLY A 72 6.14 -21.76 21.27
N GLN A 73 5.26 -21.50 22.19
CA GLN A 73 5.04 -22.37 23.36
C GLN A 73 4.44 -23.72 22.98
N GLU A 74 3.39 -23.75 22.16
CA GLU A 74 2.68 -24.98 21.80
C GLU A 74 3.49 -25.85 20.84
N LEU A 75 4.15 -25.25 19.83
CA LEU A 75 4.93 -25.98 18.83
C LEU A 75 6.42 -26.15 19.23
N ALA A 76 6.81 -25.74 20.44
CA ALA A 76 8.18 -25.76 20.94
C ALA A 76 9.19 -25.10 19.99
N LEU A 77 8.83 -23.94 19.40
CA LEU A 77 9.65 -23.21 18.43
C LEU A 77 10.55 -22.20 19.14
N SER A 78 11.78 -22.13 18.69
CA SER A 78 12.75 -21.12 19.12
C SER A 78 12.37 -19.73 18.57
N ARG A 79 12.89 -18.67 19.23
CA ARG A 79 12.74 -17.30 18.74
C ARG A 79 13.31 -17.11 17.32
N LEU A 80 14.37 -17.85 16.98
CA LEU A 80 14.97 -17.81 15.65
C LEU A 80 14.01 -18.38 14.61
N GLU A 81 13.39 -19.54 14.87
CA GLU A 81 12.43 -20.17 13.96
C GLU A 81 11.21 -19.29 13.73
N LEU A 82 10.66 -18.68 14.80
CA LEU A 82 9.55 -17.74 14.69
C LEU A 82 9.93 -16.50 13.86
N SER A 83 11.15 -15.98 14.05
CA SER A 83 11.68 -14.85 13.27
C SER A 83 11.90 -15.20 11.80
N LEU A 84 12.38 -16.42 11.52
CA LEU A 84 12.51 -16.92 10.15
C LEU A 84 11.14 -17.04 9.45
N VAL A 85 10.12 -17.53 10.14
CA VAL A 85 8.76 -17.59 9.61
C VAL A 85 8.24 -16.19 9.26
N LEU A 86 8.46 -15.21 10.16
CA LEU A 86 8.07 -13.82 9.91
C LEU A 86 8.84 -13.22 8.73
N GLY A 87 10.17 -13.37 8.73
CA GLY A 87 11.02 -12.83 7.65
C GLY A 87 10.69 -13.44 6.30
N THR A 88 10.47 -14.76 6.24
CA THR A 88 10.08 -15.46 5.02
C THR A 88 8.72 -14.99 4.50
N SER A 89 7.78 -14.70 5.41
CA SER A 89 6.48 -14.13 5.04
C SER A 89 6.63 -12.76 4.39
N LEU A 90 7.49 -11.89 4.92
CA LEU A 90 7.77 -10.57 4.32
C LEU A 90 8.47 -10.70 2.95
N ALA A 91 9.40 -11.61 2.80
CA ALA A 91 10.03 -11.92 1.52
C ALA A 91 9.01 -12.42 0.49
N ALA A 92 8.10 -13.31 0.91
CA ALA A 92 7.01 -13.81 0.08
C ALA A 92 6.05 -12.67 -0.33
N THR A 93 5.79 -11.70 0.56
CA THR A 93 4.98 -10.51 0.23
C THR A 93 5.64 -9.69 -0.89
N ALA A 94 6.96 -9.52 -0.86
CA ALA A 94 7.66 -8.85 -1.94
C ALA A 94 7.54 -9.61 -3.27
N ALA A 95 7.74 -10.93 -3.26
CA ALA A 95 7.59 -11.78 -4.44
C ALA A 95 6.14 -11.76 -4.97
N GLY A 96 5.15 -11.85 -4.08
CA GLY A 96 3.73 -11.77 -4.40
C GLY A 96 3.34 -10.45 -5.05
N GLY A 97 3.85 -9.32 -4.54
CA GLY A 97 3.60 -8.00 -5.11
C GLY A 97 4.11 -7.85 -6.54
N VAL A 98 5.29 -8.39 -6.81
CA VAL A 98 5.84 -8.43 -8.19
C VAL A 98 4.99 -9.35 -9.06
N LEU A 99 4.74 -10.58 -8.62
CA LEU A 99 4.00 -11.58 -9.38
C LEU A 99 2.59 -11.10 -9.71
N PHE A 100 1.80 -10.75 -8.70
CA PHE A 100 0.40 -10.34 -8.90
C PHE A 100 0.29 -8.97 -9.54
N GLY A 101 1.30 -8.09 -9.44
CA GLY A 101 1.39 -6.87 -10.23
C GLY A 101 1.33 -7.18 -11.73
N PHE A 102 2.21 -8.05 -12.22
CA PHE A 102 2.23 -8.47 -13.63
C PHE A 102 0.98 -9.27 -14.03
N VAL A 103 0.49 -10.13 -13.14
CA VAL A 103 -0.74 -10.91 -13.38
C VAL A 103 -1.94 -9.98 -13.52
N SER A 104 -2.02 -8.91 -12.74
CA SER A 104 -3.11 -7.93 -12.77
C SER A 104 -3.15 -7.11 -14.07
N ASP A 105 -2.00 -6.78 -14.63
CA ASP A 105 -1.95 -6.09 -15.92
C ASP A 105 -2.46 -7.00 -17.08
N ARG A 106 -2.35 -8.33 -16.93
CA ARG A 106 -2.83 -9.31 -17.92
C ARG A 106 -4.28 -9.77 -17.73
N HIS A 107 -4.74 -9.93 -16.49
CA HIS A 107 -6.01 -10.58 -16.17
C HIS A 107 -7.06 -9.63 -15.57
N GLY A 108 -6.70 -8.37 -15.34
CA GLY A 108 -7.60 -7.35 -14.81
C GLY A 108 -7.49 -7.17 -13.29
N ARG A 109 -7.93 -6.00 -12.86
CA ARG A 109 -7.77 -5.56 -11.44
C ARG A 109 -8.72 -6.34 -10.53
N ARG A 110 -9.99 -6.44 -10.91
CA ARG A 110 -11.02 -7.19 -10.18
C ARG A 110 -10.66 -8.66 -10.01
N THR A 111 -10.21 -9.30 -11.09
CA THR A 111 -9.88 -10.73 -11.07
C THR A 111 -8.71 -11.01 -10.15
N VAL A 112 -7.65 -10.21 -10.21
CA VAL A 112 -6.47 -10.42 -9.37
C VAL A 112 -6.74 -10.06 -7.91
N LEU A 113 -7.53 -9.03 -7.64
CA LEU A 113 -7.99 -8.73 -6.28
C LEU A 113 -8.69 -9.93 -5.63
N GLN A 114 -9.49 -10.69 -6.38
CA GLN A 114 -10.12 -11.93 -5.88
C GLN A 114 -9.08 -13.02 -5.60
N TRP A 115 -8.14 -13.22 -6.50
CA TRP A 115 -7.11 -14.25 -6.34
C TRP A 115 -6.18 -13.97 -5.16
N THR A 116 -5.78 -12.73 -4.97
CA THR A 116 -4.92 -12.33 -3.84
C THR A 116 -5.62 -12.58 -2.50
N ILE A 117 -6.88 -12.13 -2.38
CA ILE A 117 -7.69 -12.35 -1.17
C ILE A 117 -7.87 -13.86 -0.89
N LEU A 118 -8.20 -14.66 -1.88
CA LEU A 118 -8.31 -16.12 -1.72
C LEU A 118 -6.99 -16.75 -1.30
N THR A 119 -5.88 -16.32 -1.90
CA THR A 119 -4.55 -16.89 -1.62
C THR A 119 -4.14 -16.61 -0.18
N TYR A 120 -4.21 -15.36 0.29
CA TYR A 120 -3.82 -15.09 1.67
C TYR A 120 -4.81 -15.66 2.69
N SER A 121 -6.12 -15.62 2.41
CA SER A 121 -7.12 -16.22 3.31
C SER A 121 -6.92 -17.73 3.46
N ALA A 122 -6.63 -18.44 2.36
CA ALA A 122 -6.33 -19.87 2.41
C ALA A 122 -5.04 -20.16 3.17
N GLY A 123 -3.98 -19.36 2.94
CA GLY A 123 -2.71 -19.48 3.66
C GLY A 123 -2.87 -19.25 5.16
N THR A 124 -3.59 -18.21 5.54
CA THR A 124 -3.85 -17.88 6.94
C THR A 124 -4.71 -18.94 7.63
N PHE A 125 -5.78 -19.39 6.98
CA PHE A 125 -6.60 -20.49 7.48
C PHE A 125 -5.76 -21.76 7.69
N ALA A 126 -4.88 -22.09 6.72
CA ALA A 126 -4.00 -23.24 6.80
C ALA A 126 -3.00 -23.15 7.98
N CYS A 127 -2.60 -21.93 8.41
CA CYS A 127 -1.76 -21.76 9.59
C CYS A 127 -2.38 -22.37 10.85
N GLY A 128 -3.71 -22.40 10.97
CA GLY A 128 -4.40 -23.07 12.07
C GLY A 128 -4.16 -24.57 12.17
N PHE A 129 -3.73 -25.23 11.09
CA PHE A 129 -3.37 -26.65 11.04
C PHE A 129 -1.87 -26.91 11.19
N ALA A 130 -1.06 -25.86 11.45
CA ALA A 130 0.37 -26.02 11.55
C ALA A 130 0.77 -26.94 12.71
N GLN A 131 1.71 -27.88 12.44
CA GLN A 131 2.21 -28.87 13.40
C GLN A 131 3.69 -28.65 13.73
N GLY A 132 4.35 -27.64 13.11
CA GLY A 132 5.74 -27.29 13.33
C GLY A 132 6.19 -26.20 12.38
N VAL A 133 7.47 -25.83 12.46
CA VAL A 133 8.05 -24.70 11.71
C VAL A 133 7.90 -24.88 10.19
N GLY A 134 8.07 -26.10 9.65
CA GLY A 134 8.01 -26.35 8.22
C GLY A 134 6.62 -26.07 7.62
N SER A 135 5.55 -26.60 8.25
CA SER A 135 4.18 -26.35 7.81
C SER A 135 3.81 -24.86 7.95
N LEU A 136 4.22 -24.23 9.06
CA LEU A 136 3.97 -22.81 9.31
C LEU A 136 4.67 -21.94 8.28
N LEU A 137 5.92 -22.25 7.90
CA LEU A 137 6.66 -21.56 6.83
C LEU A 137 5.91 -21.62 5.50
N VAL A 138 5.49 -22.82 5.08
CA VAL A 138 4.76 -23.01 3.81
C VAL A 138 3.47 -22.19 3.79
N PHE A 139 2.69 -22.24 4.86
CA PHE A 139 1.42 -21.52 4.94
C PHE A 139 1.63 -20.01 5.00
N ARG A 140 2.65 -19.52 5.70
CA ARG A 140 2.99 -18.11 5.76
C ARG A 140 3.59 -17.58 4.46
N VAL A 141 4.31 -18.40 3.69
CA VAL A 141 4.72 -18.05 2.32
C VAL A 141 3.49 -17.87 1.42
N LEU A 142 2.53 -18.80 1.49
CA LEU A 142 1.28 -18.67 0.73
C LEU A 142 0.51 -17.40 1.10
N THR A 143 0.37 -17.13 2.41
CA THR A 143 -0.22 -15.88 2.91
C THR A 143 0.50 -14.67 2.37
N GLY A 144 1.83 -14.62 2.51
CA GLY A 144 2.65 -13.50 2.07
C GLY A 144 2.51 -13.24 0.55
N LEU A 145 2.50 -14.26 -0.27
CA LEU A 145 2.27 -14.11 -1.71
C LEU A 145 0.93 -13.42 -2.00
N GLY A 146 -0.15 -13.82 -1.33
CA GLY A 146 -1.46 -13.18 -1.50
C GLY A 146 -1.47 -11.71 -1.06
N VAL A 147 -0.99 -11.46 0.16
CA VAL A 147 -0.87 -10.12 0.76
C VAL A 147 -0.10 -9.16 -0.16
N GLY A 148 0.99 -9.60 -0.77
CA GLY A 148 1.79 -8.75 -1.64
C GLY A 148 1.06 -8.20 -2.85
N GLY A 149 0.16 -8.97 -3.45
CA GLY A 149 -0.56 -8.56 -4.65
C GLY A 149 -1.76 -7.65 -4.41
N GLU A 150 -2.31 -7.70 -3.22
CA GLU A 150 -3.58 -7.06 -2.86
C GLU A 150 -3.53 -5.53 -2.97
N TRP A 151 -2.54 -4.90 -2.34
CA TRP A 151 -2.40 -3.45 -2.32
C TRP A 151 -2.35 -2.83 -3.72
N ALA A 152 -1.50 -3.39 -4.59
CA ALA A 152 -1.32 -2.84 -5.93
C ALA A 152 -2.61 -2.94 -6.76
N ALA A 153 -3.29 -4.10 -6.73
CA ALA A 153 -4.54 -4.31 -7.43
C ALA A 153 -5.63 -3.36 -6.93
N GLY A 154 -5.82 -3.25 -5.63
CA GLY A 154 -6.82 -2.38 -5.01
C GLY A 154 -6.56 -0.89 -5.24
N GLN A 155 -5.32 -0.42 -5.05
CA GLN A 155 -4.94 0.98 -5.30
C GLN A 155 -5.08 1.38 -6.76
N THR A 156 -4.62 0.52 -7.67
CA THR A 156 -4.77 0.77 -9.11
C THR A 156 -6.24 0.84 -9.48
N TYR A 157 -7.06 -0.09 -8.97
CA TYR A 157 -8.48 -0.12 -9.26
C TYR A 157 -9.20 1.15 -8.76
N VAL A 158 -8.91 1.60 -7.55
CA VAL A 158 -9.42 2.87 -7.01
C VAL A 158 -8.93 4.05 -7.87
N CYS A 159 -7.63 4.12 -8.18
CA CYS A 159 -7.09 5.23 -8.96
C CYS A 159 -7.65 5.29 -10.40
N GLU A 160 -7.96 4.15 -11.02
CA GLU A 160 -8.56 4.07 -12.34
C GLU A 160 -10.07 4.38 -12.34
N SER A 161 -10.73 4.25 -11.17
CA SER A 161 -12.19 4.45 -11.05
C SER A 161 -12.59 5.89 -10.72
N PHE A 162 -11.69 6.71 -10.14
CA PHE A 162 -12.03 8.06 -9.69
C PHE A 162 -11.39 9.15 -10.55
N PRO A 163 -12.07 10.33 -10.73
CA PRO A 163 -11.56 11.43 -11.54
C PRO A 163 -10.26 12.01 -10.95
N PRO A 164 -9.38 12.62 -11.78
CA PRO A 164 -8.07 13.12 -11.38
C PRO A 164 -8.08 14.03 -10.15
N GLY A 165 -9.05 14.95 -10.08
CA GLY A 165 -9.16 15.94 -8.98
C GLY A 165 -9.61 15.35 -7.64
N GLN A 166 -10.06 14.09 -7.60
CA GLN A 166 -10.52 13.41 -6.37
C GLN A 166 -9.75 12.12 -6.07
N ARG A 167 -8.87 11.69 -6.95
CA ARG A 167 -8.15 10.41 -6.89
C ARG A 167 -7.34 10.26 -5.61
N ALA A 168 -6.60 11.31 -5.21
CA ALA A 168 -5.78 11.27 -4.02
C ALA A 168 -6.62 11.10 -2.74
N ARG A 169 -7.81 11.71 -2.67
CA ARG A 169 -8.71 11.55 -1.51
C ARG A 169 -9.19 10.12 -1.34
N HIS A 170 -9.62 9.49 -2.43
CA HIS A 170 -10.14 8.12 -2.40
C HIS A 170 -9.02 7.09 -2.21
N SER A 171 -7.86 7.31 -2.83
CA SER A 171 -6.64 6.52 -2.59
C SER A 171 -6.17 6.63 -1.14
N ALA A 172 -6.18 7.84 -0.56
CA ALA A 172 -5.83 8.06 0.83
C ALA A 172 -6.85 7.40 1.80
N PHE A 173 -8.15 7.44 1.47
CA PHE A 173 -9.15 6.73 2.24
C PHE A 173 -8.87 5.23 2.29
N MET A 174 -8.50 4.61 1.16
CA MET A 174 -8.13 3.19 1.14
C MET A 174 -7.00 2.89 2.12
N GLN A 175 -6.00 3.77 2.23
CA GLN A 175 -4.86 3.58 3.14
C GLN A 175 -5.25 3.62 4.63
N THR A 176 -6.39 4.24 5.00
CA THR A 176 -6.90 4.18 6.39
C THR A 176 -7.25 2.76 6.83
N GLY A 177 -7.36 1.82 5.91
CA GLY A 177 -7.55 0.41 6.23
C GLY A 177 -6.39 -0.19 7.05
N ALA A 178 -5.16 0.29 6.86
CA ALA A 178 -4.01 -0.23 7.60
C ALA A 178 -4.13 -0.08 9.13
N PRO A 179 -4.32 1.13 9.70
CA PRO A 179 -4.51 1.27 11.15
C PRO A 179 -5.77 0.56 11.67
N VAL A 180 -6.83 0.45 10.87
CA VAL A 180 -8.03 -0.32 11.24
C VAL A 180 -7.71 -1.82 11.30
N GLY A 181 -6.97 -2.35 10.34
CA GLY A 181 -6.51 -3.74 10.33
C GLY A 181 -5.62 -4.07 11.54
N ILE A 182 -4.70 -3.16 11.90
CA ILE A 182 -3.85 -3.30 13.08
C ILE A 182 -4.70 -3.33 14.37
N ALA A 183 -5.67 -2.44 14.49
CA ALA A 183 -6.57 -2.42 15.65
C ALA A 183 -7.39 -3.71 15.76
N LEU A 184 -7.88 -4.24 14.64
CA LEU A 184 -8.59 -5.51 14.57
C LEU A 184 -7.70 -6.69 14.97
N ALA A 185 -6.46 -6.75 14.46
CA ALA A 185 -5.47 -7.77 14.81
C ALA A 185 -5.12 -7.73 16.31
N SER A 186 -4.96 -6.52 16.87
CA SER A 186 -4.69 -6.32 18.29
C SER A 186 -5.87 -6.81 19.16
N THR A 187 -7.09 -6.57 18.68
CA THR A 187 -8.31 -7.04 19.36
C THR A 187 -8.41 -8.56 19.35
N VAL A 188 -8.20 -9.19 18.20
CA VAL A 188 -8.25 -10.65 18.07
C VAL A 188 -7.08 -11.30 18.82
N GLY A 189 -5.84 -10.84 18.60
CA GLY A 189 -4.66 -11.40 19.26
C GLY A 189 -4.60 -11.11 20.77
N GLY A 190 -5.08 -9.95 21.22
CA GLY A 190 -5.00 -9.56 22.62
C GLY A 190 -6.16 -10.05 23.48
N PHE A 191 -7.39 -10.09 22.96
CA PHE A 191 -8.59 -10.40 23.74
C PHE A 191 -9.25 -11.72 23.37
N LEU A 192 -9.17 -12.13 22.10
CA LEU A 192 -9.82 -13.36 21.66
C LEU A 192 -8.91 -14.58 21.80
N GLU A 193 -7.62 -14.45 21.47
CA GLU A 193 -6.64 -15.54 21.55
C GLU A 193 -6.63 -16.23 22.93
N PRO A 194 -6.61 -15.53 24.09
CA PRO A 194 -6.59 -16.19 25.40
C PRO A 194 -7.83 -17.03 25.70
N ARG A 195 -8.91 -16.85 24.93
CA ARG A 195 -10.18 -17.58 25.11
C ARG A 195 -10.36 -18.75 24.16
N ILE A 196 -9.90 -18.61 22.92
CA ILE A 196 -10.17 -19.61 21.86
C ILE A 196 -8.87 -20.26 21.32
N GLY A 197 -7.69 -19.76 21.73
CA GLY A 197 -6.38 -20.21 21.26
C GLY A 197 -6.01 -19.68 19.89
N TRP A 198 -4.71 -19.69 19.59
CA TRP A 198 -4.14 -19.13 18.38
C TRP A 198 -4.62 -19.82 17.08
N ARG A 199 -4.90 -21.13 17.13
CA ARG A 199 -5.39 -21.86 15.95
C ARG A 199 -6.76 -21.34 15.53
N ALA A 200 -7.68 -21.17 16.49
CA ALA A 200 -9.00 -20.65 16.22
C ALA A 200 -8.95 -19.20 15.69
N CYS A 201 -7.98 -18.38 16.15
CA CYS A 201 -7.76 -17.04 15.59
C CYS A 201 -7.44 -17.11 14.09
N PHE A 202 -6.62 -18.05 13.64
CA PHE A 202 -6.37 -18.26 12.21
C PHE A 202 -7.60 -18.78 11.45
N PHE A 203 -8.42 -19.64 12.05
CA PHE A 203 -9.65 -20.11 11.41
C PHE A 203 -10.69 -19.00 11.23
N VAL A 204 -10.84 -18.13 12.20
CA VAL A 204 -11.69 -16.92 12.08
C VAL A 204 -11.19 -16.00 10.96
N SER A 205 -9.91 -15.99 10.68
CA SER A 205 -9.28 -15.19 9.63
C SER A 205 -9.60 -15.66 8.20
N VAL A 206 -10.49 -16.64 7.99
CA VAL A 206 -11.07 -16.97 6.69
C VAL A 206 -12.16 -15.98 6.25
N LEU A 207 -12.71 -15.19 7.18
CA LEU A 207 -13.79 -14.25 6.89
C LEU A 207 -13.51 -13.29 5.73
N PRO A 208 -12.28 -12.79 5.49
CA PRO A 208 -11.96 -12.01 4.30
C PRO A 208 -12.32 -12.70 2.97
N ALA A 209 -12.28 -14.04 2.90
CA ALA A 209 -12.69 -14.76 1.71
C ALA A 209 -14.14 -14.46 1.28
N LEU A 210 -15.02 -14.07 2.21
CA LEU A 210 -16.38 -13.63 1.92
C LEU A 210 -16.41 -12.36 1.05
N LEU A 211 -15.38 -11.48 1.16
CA LEU A 211 -15.25 -10.32 0.29
C LEU A 211 -15.15 -10.70 -1.18
N VAL A 212 -14.53 -11.83 -1.50
CA VAL A 212 -14.40 -12.32 -2.88
C VAL A 212 -15.78 -12.51 -3.51
N VAL A 213 -16.73 -13.03 -2.76
CA VAL A 213 -18.12 -13.21 -3.22
C VAL A 213 -18.75 -11.84 -3.50
N ALA A 214 -18.57 -10.87 -2.60
CA ALA A 214 -19.08 -9.52 -2.78
C ALA A 214 -18.44 -8.84 -4.01
N ILE A 215 -17.11 -8.92 -4.16
CA ILE A 215 -16.38 -8.37 -5.30
C ILE A 215 -16.88 -8.99 -6.61
N ARG A 216 -17.00 -10.33 -6.66
CA ARG A 216 -17.46 -11.04 -7.85
C ARG A 216 -18.88 -10.66 -8.29
N ARG A 217 -19.76 -10.43 -7.32
CA ARG A 217 -21.17 -10.12 -7.60
C ARG A 217 -21.44 -8.65 -7.92
N THR A 218 -20.62 -7.73 -7.41
CA THR A 218 -20.98 -6.30 -7.39
C THR A 218 -20.05 -5.40 -8.17
N LEU A 219 -18.80 -5.82 -8.44
CA LEU A 219 -17.82 -4.97 -9.09
C LEU A 219 -17.68 -5.31 -10.60
N PRO A 220 -17.64 -4.30 -11.48
CA PRO A 220 -17.21 -4.46 -12.88
C PRO A 220 -15.67 -4.59 -12.93
N GLU A 221 -15.08 -4.87 -14.09
CA GLU A 221 -13.65 -4.71 -14.31
C GLU A 221 -13.31 -3.23 -14.61
N SER A 222 -12.03 -2.85 -14.48
CA SER A 222 -11.55 -1.48 -14.79
C SER A 222 -11.80 -1.14 -16.26
N ASP A 223 -12.50 -0.03 -16.52
CA ASP A 223 -12.79 0.43 -17.88
C ASP A 223 -11.51 0.84 -18.63
N LEU A 224 -10.54 1.43 -17.94
CA LEU A 224 -9.22 1.76 -18.52
C LEU A 224 -8.46 0.49 -18.94
N TRP A 225 -8.48 -0.53 -18.11
CA TRP A 225 -7.86 -1.81 -18.44
C TRP A 225 -8.56 -2.50 -19.61
N LEU A 226 -9.91 -2.48 -19.66
CA LEU A 226 -10.69 -3.04 -20.77
C LEU A 226 -10.36 -2.34 -22.09
N ALA A 227 -10.24 -1.02 -22.06
CA ALA A 227 -9.90 -0.22 -23.24
C ALA A 227 -8.46 -0.53 -23.74
N ASP A 228 -7.51 -0.65 -22.83
CA ASP A 228 -6.12 -1.00 -23.18
C ASP A 228 -6.03 -2.42 -23.74
N ARG A 229 -6.71 -3.39 -23.12
CA ARG A 229 -6.76 -4.77 -23.59
C ARG A 229 -7.39 -4.90 -24.98
N SER A 230 -8.44 -4.11 -25.28
CA SER A 230 -9.04 -4.11 -26.62
C SER A 230 -8.06 -3.63 -27.68
N ARG A 231 -7.28 -2.58 -27.40
CA ARG A 231 -6.21 -2.10 -28.28
C ARG A 231 -5.11 -3.15 -28.49
N ALA A 232 -4.76 -3.90 -27.44
CA ALA A 232 -3.78 -4.98 -27.52
C ALA A 232 -4.25 -6.14 -28.42
N LEU A 233 -5.53 -6.51 -28.37
CA LEU A 233 -6.13 -7.55 -29.21
C LEU A 233 -6.23 -7.13 -30.69
N GLU A 234 -6.36 -5.84 -30.99
CA GLU A 234 -6.36 -5.30 -32.35
C GLU A 234 -4.95 -5.28 -33.01
N GLY A 235 -3.96 -5.96 -32.43
CA GLY A 235 -2.57 -6.00 -32.91
C GLY A 235 -1.78 -4.72 -32.60
N ARG A 236 -2.35 -3.80 -31.81
CA ARG A 236 -1.70 -2.59 -31.29
C ARG A 236 -1.18 -2.78 -29.88
N GLY A 237 -1.13 -4.05 -29.43
CA GLY A 237 -0.69 -4.43 -28.11
C GLY A 237 0.82 -4.28 -27.94
N GLY A 238 1.21 -3.68 -26.82
CA GLY A 238 2.59 -3.46 -26.49
C GLY A 238 3.34 -4.72 -26.03
N GLU A 239 4.59 -4.52 -25.69
CA GLU A 239 5.47 -5.53 -25.10
C GLU A 239 4.91 -6.12 -23.80
N SER A 240 5.52 -7.23 -23.34
CA SER A 240 5.14 -7.78 -22.03
C SER A 240 5.37 -6.72 -20.92
N PRO A 241 4.50 -6.64 -19.89
CA PRO A 241 4.62 -5.63 -18.83
C PRO A 241 6.01 -5.57 -18.18
N LEU A 242 6.67 -6.73 -18.00
CA LEU A 242 8.03 -6.78 -17.46
C LEU A 242 9.06 -6.15 -18.40
N ARG A 243 9.01 -6.47 -19.70
CA ARG A 243 9.92 -5.93 -20.69
C ARG A 243 9.72 -4.43 -20.85
N ALA A 244 8.47 -3.98 -20.89
CA ALA A 244 8.13 -2.57 -20.95
C ALA A 244 8.58 -1.80 -19.69
N LEU A 245 8.44 -2.38 -18.50
CA LEU A 245 8.90 -1.77 -17.23
C LEU A 245 10.42 -1.61 -17.19
N LEU A 246 11.16 -2.58 -17.72
CA LEU A 246 12.63 -2.58 -17.77
C LEU A 246 13.19 -1.89 -19.02
N SER A 247 12.35 -1.38 -19.91
CA SER A 247 12.77 -0.64 -21.09
C SER A 247 13.55 0.63 -20.73
N LEU A 248 14.32 1.15 -21.69
CA LEU A 248 15.07 2.41 -21.51
C LEU A 248 14.16 3.58 -21.11
N GLU A 249 12.91 3.57 -21.58
CA GLU A 249 11.93 4.61 -21.34
C GLU A 249 11.44 4.61 -19.86
N HIS A 250 11.19 3.44 -19.26
CA HIS A 250 10.52 3.34 -17.95
C HIS A 250 11.46 3.00 -16.81
N ARG A 251 12.61 2.34 -17.06
CA ARG A 251 13.52 1.87 -16.00
C ARG A 251 14.02 2.97 -15.05
N GLY A 252 14.29 4.16 -15.58
CA GLY A 252 14.78 5.29 -14.78
C GLY A 252 13.68 5.85 -13.86
N LEU A 253 12.44 5.90 -14.34
CA LEU A 253 11.29 6.29 -13.56
C LEU A 253 10.97 5.24 -12.49
N PHE A 254 11.01 3.95 -12.86
CA PHE A 254 10.81 2.84 -11.93
C PHE A 254 11.87 2.84 -10.83
N ALA A 255 13.15 3.00 -11.15
CA ALA A 255 14.23 3.08 -10.16
C ALA A 255 14.02 4.22 -9.17
N ARG A 256 13.65 5.42 -9.65
CA ARG A 256 13.32 6.56 -8.77
C ARG A 256 12.13 6.26 -7.87
N SER A 257 11.09 5.61 -8.39
CA SER A 257 9.90 5.19 -7.63
C SER A 257 10.26 4.16 -6.55
N LEU A 258 11.11 3.19 -6.87
CA LEU A 258 11.61 2.20 -5.92
C LEU A 258 12.42 2.85 -4.79
N VAL A 259 13.33 3.79 -5.12
CA VAL A 259 14.13 4.52 -4.11
C VAL A 259 13.22 5.34 -3.17
N LEU A 260 12.21 6.04 -3.71
CA LEU A 260 11.22 6.74 -2.88
C LEU A 260 10.51 5.79 -1.93
N ALA A 261 10.07 4.65 -2.44
CA ALA A 261 9.40 3.63 -1.65
C ALA A 261 10.33 3.04 -0.57
N ILE A 262 11.61 2.79 -0.88
CA ILE A 262 12.60 2.32 0.10
C ILE A 262 12.77 3.33 1.23
N PHE A 263 12.99 4.62 0.92
CA PHE A 263 13.15 5.64 1.96
C PHE A 263 11.91 5.74 2.85
N THR A 264 10.73 5.72 2.27
CA THR A 264 9.46 5.81 3.02
C THR A 264 9.23 4.57 3.88
N MET A 265 9.46 3.38 3.33
CA MET A 265 9.35 2.12 4.07
C MET A 265 10.39 2.05 5.19
N SER A 266 11.62 2.52 4.95
CA SER A 266 12.64 2.59 5.99
C SER A 266 12.23 3.52 7.12
N ALA A 267 11.70 4.72 6.82
CA ALA A 267 11.17 5.62 7.85
C ALA A 267 10.11 4.91 8.72
N TYR A 268 9.21 4.15 8.11
CA TYR A 268 8.16 3.41 8.81
C TYR A 268 8.71 2.24 9.65
N TRP A 269 9.48 1.34 9.04
CA TRP A 269 9.92 0.11 9.69
C TRP A 269 10.99 0.36 10.76
N PHE A 270 11.89 1.33 10.59
CA PHE A 270 12.80 1.76 11.66
C PHE A 270 12.03 2.34 12.85
N THR A 271 10.90 2.98 12.63
CA THR A 271 10.04 3.47 13.71
C THR A 271 9.31 2.32 14.40
N TYR A 272 8.44 1.64 13.68
CA TYR A 272 7.42 0.77 14.28
C TYR A 272 7.92 -0.61 14.70
N SER A 273 9.05 -1.10 14.15
CA SER A 273 9.63 -2.38 14.58
C SER A 273 10.11 -2.37 16.01
N TRP A 274 10.66 -1.24 16.49
CA TRP A 274 11.32 -1.16 17.78
C TRP A 274 10.75 -0.09 18.72
N LEU A 275 9.77 0.67 18.30
CA LEU A 275 9.14 1.70 19.14
C LEU A 275 8.63 1.15 20.48
N PRO A 276 7.96 -0.03 20.55
CA PRO A 276 7.56 -0.61 21.83
C PRO A 276 8.75 -0.92 22.74
N GLY A 277 9.81 -1.55 22.19
CA GLY A 277 11.03 -1.88 22.93
C GLY A 277 11.74 -0.63 23.45
N TYR A 278 11.87 0.39 22.62
CA TYR A 278 12.44 1.67 23.00
C TYR A 278 11.70 2.32 24.18
N LEU A 279 10.39 2.37 24.14
CA LEU A 279 9.59 2.96 25.23
C LEU A 279 9.73 2.18 26.53
N GLN A 280 9.88 0.84 26.47
CA GLN A 280 10.01 0.00 27.65
C GLN A 280 11.45 -0.02 28.17
N GLU A 281 12.44 -0.25 27.33
CA GLU A 281 13.83 -0.48 27.75
C GLU A 281 14.57 0.83 28.05
N GLU A 282 14.40 1.86 27.23
CA GLU A 282 15.12 3.13 27.42
C GLU A 282 14.30 4.21 28.13
N ARG A 283 12.98 4.18 28.02
CA ARG A 283 12.10 5.18 28.65
C ARG A 283 11.39 4.65 29.88
N HIS A 284 11.63 3.37 30.22
CA HIS A 284 11.13 2.69 31.42
C HIS A 284 9.59 2.77 31.55
N PHE A 285 8.88 2.73 30.41
CA PHE A 285 7.45 2.72 30.42
C PHE A 285 6.93 1.31 30.70
N SER A 286 5.81 1.22 31.43
CA SER A 286 5.10 -0.04 31.51
C SER A 286 4.57 -0.45 30.14
N LEU A 287 4.29 -1.74 29.96
CA LEU A 287 3.73 -2.27 28.71
C LEU A 287 2.42 -1.54 28.34
N ALA A 288 1.52 -1.34 29.33
CA ALA A 288 0.27 -0.62 29.12
C ALA A 288 0.48 0.84 28.66
N LYS A 289 1.42 1.54 29.28
CA LYS A 289 1.75 2.92 28.89
C LYS A 289 2.36 2.96 27.48
N SER A 290 3.23 2.03 27.14
CA SER A 290 3.82 1.90 25.81
C SER A 290 2.73 1.63 24.75
N ALA A 291 1.82 0.70 25.03
CA ALA A 291 0.70 0.40 24.13
C ALA A 291 -0.21 1.62 23.91
N TRP A 292 -0.54 2.36 24.97
CA TRP A 292 -1.32 3.59 24.87
C TRP A 292 -0.65 4.65 23.99
N TRP A 293 0.66 4.81 24.12
CA TRP A 293 1.42 5.78 23.34
C TRP A 293 1.51 5.36 21.85
N ILE A 294 1.61 4.07 21.59
CA ILE A 294 1.54 3.54 20.23
C ILE A 294 0.13 3.81 19.63
N LEU A 295 -0.95 3.66 20.39
CA LEU A 295 -2.29 4.01 19.93
C LEU A 295 -2.41 5.49 19.54
N VAL A 296 -1.72 6.40 20.25
CA VAL A 296 -1.67 7.82 19.86
C VAL A 296 -1.02 7.98 18.48
N THR A 297 0.04 7.22 18.16
CA THR A 297 0.61 7.23 16.81
C THR A 297 -0.38 6.71 15.76
N GLN A 298 -1.18 5.69 16.08
CA GLN A 298 -2.20 5.18 15.14
C GLN A 298 -3.33 6.18 14.92
N GLY A 299 -3.74 6.92 15.97
CA GLY A 299 -4.67 8.05 15.86
C GLY A 299 -4.11 9.15 14.92
N GLY A 300 -2.82 9.46 15.08
CA GLY A 300 -2.10 10.34 14.17
C GLY A 300 -2.11 9.81 12.74
N GLY A 301 -1.85 8.52 12.55
CA GLY A 301 -1.87 7.86 11.24
C GLY A 301 -3.22 7.98 10.54
N LEU A 302 -4.32 7.69 11.25
CA LEU A 302 -5.68 7.87 10.71
C LEU A 302 -5.93 9.31 10.26
N ALA A 303 -5.59 10.28 11.10
CA ALA A 303 -5.74 11.70 10.75
C ALA A 303 -4.83 12.08 9.57
N GLY A 304 -3.61 11.55 9.53
CA GLY A 304 -2.65 11.76 8.45
C GLY A 304 -3.16 11.22 7.11
N TYR A 305 -3.61 9.98 7.06
CA TYR A 305 -4.18 9.39 5.85
C TYR A 305 -5.44 10.12 5.40
N ALA A 306 -6.34 10.45 6.32
CA ALA A 306 -7.59 11.15 6.00
C ALA A 306 -7.33 12.56 5.42
N SER A 307 -6.36 13.30 5.96
CA SER A 307 -6.05 14.67 5.54
C SER A 307 -5.13 14.73 4.32
N PHE A 308 -4.26 13.73 4.11
CA PHE A 308 -3.29 13.73 3.00
C PHE A 308 -3.95 13.87 1.63
N GLY A 309 -5.07 13.17 1.40
CA GLY A 309 -5.76 13.24 0.12
C GLY A 309 -6.21 14.66 -0.23
N PHE A 310 -6.75 15.40 0.74
CA PHE A 310 -7.15 16.79 0.56
C PHE A 310 -5.95 17.70 0.31
N ALA A 311 -4.86 17.51 1.08
CA ALA A 311 -3.62 18.25 0.90
C ALA A 311 -3.02 18.00 -0.51
N ALA A 312 -2.96 16.74 -0.94
CA ALA A 312 -2.40 16.35 -2.23
C ALA A 312 -3.25 16.82 -3.42
N ASP A 313 -4.57 16.82 -3.29
CA ASP A 313 -5.47 17.37 -4.32
C ASP A 313 -5.47 18.91 -4.32
N GLY A 314 -5.25 19.56 -3.15
CA GLY A 314 -5.18 21.01 -3.00
C GLY A 314 -3.83 21.62 -3.39
N TRP A 315 -2.74 21.12 -2.84
CA TRP A 315 -1.39 21.71 -2.96
C TRP A 315 -0.51 21.05 -4.02
N GLY A 316 -0.84 19.84 -4.45
CA GLY A 316 -0.03 18.99 -5.32
C GLY A 316 0.58 17.80 -4.58
N ARG A 317 1.04 16.80 -5.35
CA ARG A 317 1.56 15.54 -4.80
C ARG A 317 2.88 15.75 -4.06
N ARG A 318 3.79 16.52 -4.66
CA ARG A 318 5.14 16.78 -4.14
C ARG A 318 5.14 17.58 -2.82
N PRO A 319 4.52 18.76 -2.74
CA PRO A 319 4.47 19.53 -1.50
C PRO A 319 3.78 18.77 -0.36
N ALA A 320 2.63 18.16 -0.62
CA ALA A 320 1.92 17.37 0.39
C ALA A 320 2.81 16.26 0.95
N TYR A 321 3.43 15.47 0.06
CA TYR A 321 4.32 14.37 0.46
C TYR A 321 5.47 14.85 1.35
N SER A 322 6.16 15.93 0.93
CA SER A 322 7.29 16.50 1.68
C SER A 322 6.87 16.98 3.07
N ILE A 323 5.74 17.70 3.18
CA ILE A 323 5.26 18.22 4.46
C ILE A 323 4.99 17.06 5.44
N TYR A 324 4.30 15.99 5.00
CA TYR A 324 4.01 14.86 5.86
C TYR A 324 5.28 14.10 6.28
N ALA A 325 6.22 13.92 5.36
CA ALA A 325 7.50 13.30 5.66
C ALA A 325 8.34 14.11 6.66
N VAL A 326 8.37 15.45 6.52
CA VAL A 326 9.04 16.34 7.47
C VAL A 326 8.37 16.31 8.84
N LEU A 327 7.02 16.31 8.91
CA LEU A 327 6.29 16.19 10.18
C LEU A 327 6.62 14.88 10.90
N MET A 328 6.73 13.76 10.18
CA MET A 328 7.20 12.49 10.74
C MET A 328 8.63 12.61 11.28
N ALA A 329 9.53 13.20 10.50
CA ALA A 329 10.91 13.38 10.90
C ALA A 329 11.06 14.24 12.16
N VAL A 330 10.32 15.34 12.26
CA VAL A 330 10.27 16.20 13.44
C VAL A 330 9.75 15.42 14.66
N GLY A 331 8.62 14.72 14.51
CA GLY A 331 8.08 13.89 15.58
C GLY A 331 9.09 12.85 16.09
N LEU A 332 9.76 12.15 15.17
CA LEU A 332 10.80 11.17 15.50
C LEU A 332 12.00 11.80 16.19
N ALA A 333 12.55 12.89 15.67
CA ALA A 333 13.68 13.57 16.27
C ALA A 333 13.38 14.02 17.70
N MET A 334 12.21 14.58 17.95
CA MET A 334 11.78 15.05 19.27
C MET A 334 11.50 13.91 20.24
N THR A 335 11.03 12.77 19.76
CA THR A 335 10.76 11.59 20.62
C THR A 335 11.97 10.67 20.81
N THR A 336 13.08 10.89 20.07
CA THR A 336 14.31 10.10 20.19
C THR A 336 15.50 10.96 20.59
N LEU A 337 16.02 11.78 19.67
CA LEU A 337 17.25 12.57 19.85
C LEU A 337 17.10 13.71 20.86
N PHE A 338 15.96 14.38 20.86
CA PHE A 338 15.66 15.53 21.71
C PHE A 338 14.68 15.19 22.84
N TRP A 339 14.68 13.93 23.26
CA TRP A 339 13.78 13.44 24.32
C TRP A 339 13.84 14.31 25.59
N ASP A 340 15.03 14.65 26.06
CA ASP A 340 15.22 15.39 27.31
C ASP A 340 14.60 16.79 27.27
N ALA A 341 14.50 17.39 26.09
CA ALA A 341 13.85 18.69 25.91
C ALA A 341 12.32 18.61 26.09
N VAL A 342 11.72 17.46 25.90
CA VAL A 342 10.26 17.27 25.92
C VAL A 342 9.76 16.37 27.05
N ALA A 343 10.62 15.53 27.64
CA ALA A 343 10.27 14.52 28.65
C ALA A 343 9.51 15.09 29.85
N GLY A 344 9.85 16.29 30.30
CA GLY A 344 9.14 16.98 31.38
C GLY A 344 7.73 17.46 31.06
N ARG A 345 7.27 17.29 29.80
CA ARG A 345 5.96 17.77 29.34
C ARG A 345 5.20 16.63 28.60
N PRO A 346 4.51 15.75 29.31
CA PRO A 346 3.86 14.56 28.71
C PRO A 346 2.93 14.88 27.51
N ALA A 347 2.18 15.98 27.60
CA ALA A 347 1.30 16.41 26.50
C ALA A 347 2.10 16.75 25.22
N LEU A 348 3.30 17.32 25.35
CA LEU A 348 4.15 17.65 24.21
C LEU A 348 4.74 16.38 23.59
N VAL A 349 5.16 15.43 24.42
CA VAL A 349 5.62 14.14 23.90
C VAL A 349 4.52 13.40 23.16
N LEU A 350 3.29 13.38 23.71
CA LEU A 350 2.13 12.79 23.02
C LEU A 350 1.82 13.51 21.69
N ALA A 351 1.97 14.84 21.64
CA ALA A 351 1.80 15.59 20.40
C ALA A 351 2.86 15.17 19.35
N PHE A 352 4.12 14.98 19.73
CA PHE A 352 5.14 14.49 18.80
C PHE A 352 4.94 13.03 18.40
N MET A 353 4.46 12.17 19.30
CA MET A 353 4.05 10.81 18.95
C MET A 353 2.89 10.81 17.95
N PHE A 354 1.90 11.69 18.15
CA PHE A 354 0.84 11.90 17.17
C PHE A 354 1.40 12.35 15.81
N LEU A 355 2.37 13.29 15.81
CA LEU A 355 3.03 13.75 14.58
C LEU A 355 3.80 12.64 13.86
N VAL A 356 4.44 11.73 14.57
CA VAL A 356 5.07 10.53 13.98
C VAL A 356 4.03 9.75 13.17
N GLY A 357 2.89 9.46 13.78
CA GLY A 357 1.78 8.79 13.11
C GLY A 357 1.21 9.62 11.95
N PHE A 358 0.94 10.90 12.18
CA PHE A 358 0.37 11.80 11.18
C PHE A 358 1.21 11.87 9.91
N GLY A 359 2.54 11.91 10.07
CA GLY A 359 3.47 11.91 8.94
C GLY A 359 3.39 10.64 8.08
N THR A 360 2.93 9.50 8.64
CA THR A 360 2.71 8.28 7.83
C THR A 360 1.67 8.47 6.73
N GLY A 361 0.87 9.54 6.79
CA GLY A 361 -0.05 9.93 5.72
C GLY A 361 0.63 10.06 4.34
N MET A 362 1.95 10.28 4.28
CA MET A 362 2.71 10.27 3.02
C MET A 362 2.55 8.97 2.21
N PHE A 363 2.30 7.83 2.86
CA PHE A 363 2.04 6.56 2.16
C PHE A 363 0.80 6.61 1.26
N ALA A 364 -0.18 7.45 1.58
CA ALA A 364 -1.34 7.68 0.73
C ALA A 364 -0.97 8.30 -0.63
N GLY A 365 0.21 8.92 -0.73
CA GLY A 365 0.73 9.51 -1.96
C GLY A 365 1.17 8.48 -3.00
N PHE A 366 1.53 7.26 -2.61
CA PHE A 366 2.03 6.25 -3.56
C PHE A 366 0.99 5.85 -4.60
N GLY A 367 -0.27 5.63 -4.19
CA GLY A 367 -1.34 5.26 -5.11
C GLY A 367 -1.48 6.25 -6.27
N PRO A 368 -1.87 7.51 -6.02
CA PRO A 368 -2.07 8.49 -7.07
C PRO A 368 -0.77 8.82 -7.82
N LEU A 369 0.36 9.01 -7.12
CA LEU A 369 1.63 9.34 -7.76
C LEU A 369 2.05 8.28 -8.77
N PHE A 370 2.09 7.02 -8.37
CA PHE A 370 2.53 5.95 -9.27
C PHE A 370 1.50 5.68 -10.37
N ALA A 371 0.19 5.77 -10.07
CA ALA A 371 -0.84 5.63 -11.09
C ALA A 371 -0.74 6.71 -12.18
N GLU A 372 -0.36 7.93 -11.80
CA GLU A 372 -0.23 9.07 -12.70
C GLU A 372 1.12 9.09 -13.48
N LEU A 373 2.13 8.33 -13.01
CA LEU A 373 3.45 8.23 -13.62
C LEU A 373 3.57 7.12 -14.66
N PHE A 374 2.88 6.00 -14.49
CA PHE A 374 3.04 4.83 -15.35
C PHE A 374 1.81 4.60 -16.25
N PRO A 375 2.02 4.20 -17.53
CA PRO A 375 0.93 3.87 -18.44
C PRO A 375 0.12 2.67 -17.94
N THR A 376 -1.15 2.59 -18.34
CA THR A 376 -2.12 1.56 -17.89
C THR A 376 -1.60 0.14 -18.08
N ALA A 377 -0.89 -0.13 -19.18
CA ALA A 377 -0.37 -1.47 -19.51
C ALA A 377 0.64 -2.03 -18.51
N ILE A 378 1.39 -1.17 -17.80
CA ILE A 378 2.43 -1.57 -16.83
C ILE A 378 2.21 -0.98 -15.43
N ARG A 379 1.14 -0.22 -15.23
CA ARG A 379 0.88 0.55 -14.01
C ARG A 379 0.91 -0.31 -12.77
N ASN A 380 0.16 -1.40 -12.78
CA ASN A 380 0.04 -2.25 -11.61
C ASN A 380 1.34 -3.03 -11.33
N ALA A 381 2.04 -3.47 -12.37
CA ALA A 381 3.35 -4.10 -12.24
C ALA A 381 4.37 -3.10 -11.63
N ALA A 382 4.39 -1.86 -12.09
CA ALA A 382 5.27 -0.83 -11.56
C ALA A 382 4.95 -0.47 -10.09
N MET A 383 3.67 -0.26 -9.77
CA MET A 383 3.20 0.05 -8.42
C MET A 383 3.49 -1.10 -7.46
N GLY A 384 3.08 -2.32 -7.83
CA GLY A 384 3.26 -3.52 -7.01
C GLY A 384 4.72 -3.84 -6.77
N SER A 385 5.55 -3.79 -7.82
CA SER A 385 6.98 -4.06 -7.71
C SER A 385 7.69 -2.99 -6.86
N ALA A 386 7.47 -1.70 -7.12
CA ALA A 386 8.14 -0.64 -6.36
C ALA A 386 7.79 -0.70 -4.87
N PHE A 387 6.52 -0.86 -4.53
CA PHE A 387 6.05 -0.90 -3.14
C PHE A 387 6.53 -2.16 -2.40
N ASN A 388 6.37 -3.33 -3.01
CA ASN A 388 6.67 -4.58 -2.32
C ASN A 388 8.14 -4.95 -2.32
N LEU A 389 8.93 -4.57 -3.35
CA LEU A 389 10.39 -4.70 -3.28
C LEU A 389 10.96 -3.82 -2.18
N ALA A 390 10.45 -2.57 -2.05
CA ALA A 390 10.84 -1.70 -0.95
C ALA A 390 10.47 -2.29 0.43
N ARG A 391 9.31 -2.97 0.55
CA ARG A 391 8.91 -3.70 1.75
C ARG A 391 9.84 -4.89 2.01
N GLY A 392 10.20 -5.65 0.97
CA GLY A 392 11.12 -6.78 1.09
C GLY A 392 12.50 -6.40 1.60
N VAL A 393 13.03 -5.26 1.17
CA VAL A 393 14.33 -4.74 1.65
C VAL A 393 14.32 -4.51 3.16
N GLN A 394 13.16 -4.27 3.77
CA GLN A 394 13.04 -3.98 5.20
C GLN A 394 13.33 -5.17 6.11
N PHE A 395 13.54 -6.38 5.57
CA PHE A 395 14.03 -7.49 6.39
C PHE A 395 15.39 -7.17 7.06
N VAL A 396 16.18 -6.26 6.47
CA VAL A 396 17.47 -5.78 7.01
C VAL A 396 17.28 -4.84 8.19
N THR A 397 16.14 -4.16 8.29
CA THR A 397 15.89 -3.08 9.27
C THR A 397 16.07 -3.52 10.73
N PRO A 398 15.50 -4.64 11.21
CA PRO A 398 15.70 -5.09 12.59
C PRO A 398 17.18 -5.37 12.91
N ILE A 399 17.91 -5.89 11.93
CA ILE A 399 19.36 -6.19 12.07
C ILE A 399 20.14 -4.88 12.20
N ALA A 400 19.87 -3.92 11.32
CA ALA A 400 20.53 -2.62 11.36
C ALA A 400 20.27 -1.89 12.68
N ILE A 401 19.04 -1.90 13.19
CA ILE A 401 18.70 -1.32 14.50
C ILE A 401 19.48 -2.01 15.61
N ALA A 402 19.52 -3.35 15.64
CA ALA A 402 20.23 -4.10 16.67
C ALA A 402 21.73 -3.76 16.70
N VAL A 403 22.39 -3.67 15.54
CA VAL A 403 23.80 -3.29 15.42
C VAL A 403 24.04 -1.86 15.92
N ILE A 404 23.20 -0.93 15.54
CA ILE A 404 23.32 0.49 15.92
C ILE A 404 22.98 0.67 17.40
N ALA A 405 21.98 -0.03 17.90
CA ALA A 405 21.56 0.01 19.30
C ALA A 405 22.67 -0.45 20.25
N GLY A 406 23.53 -1.39 19.83
CA GLY A 406 24.68 -1.81 20.61
C GLY A 406 25.69 -0.69 20.91
N ARG A 407 25.69 0.39 20.12
CA ARG A 407 26.62 1.53 20.31
C ARG A 407 25.93 2.84 20.70
N TYR A 408 24.71 3.07 20.20
CA TYR A 408 23.99 4.35 20.32
C TYR A 408 22.61 4.22 20.96
N GLY A 409 22.31 3.05 21.53
CA GLY A 409 20.97 2.76 22.07
C GLY A 409 19.89 2.60 21.00
N LEU A 410 18.70 2.19 21.42
CA LEU A 410 17.52 2.06 20.54
C LEU A 410 17.09 3.42 19.98
N ALA A 411 17.23 4.51 20.79
CA ALA A 411 16.98 5.88 20.31
C ALA A 411 17.83 6.20 19.08
N GLY A 412 19.12 5.85 19.09
CA GLY A 412 20.01 6.03 17.94
C GLY A 412 19.59 5.20 16.72
N GLY A 413 19.16 3.96 16.93
CA GLY A 413 18.65 3.11 15.85
C GLY A 413 17.37 3.69 15.22
N ILE A 414 16.41 4.07 16.05
CA ILE A 414 15.11 4.63 15.59
C ILE A 414 15.28 6.01 14.94
N SER A 415 16.25 6.83 15.41
CA SER A 415 16.48 8.15 14.85
C SER A 415 16.83 8.14 13.35
N LEU A 416 17.36 7.04 12.82
CA LEU A 416 17.56 6.85 11.39
C LEU A 416 16.25 6.93 10.60
N ALA A 417 15.12 6.60 11.21
CA ALA A 417 13.81 6.80 10.59
C ALA A 417 13.56 8.27 10.23
N ALA A 418 13.99 9.21 11.07
CA ALA A 418 13.88 10.65 10.77
C ALA A 418 14.73 11.02 9.55
N LEU A 419 15.96 10.49 9.43
CA LEU A 419 16.81 10.68 8.26
C LEU A 419 16.13 10.15 6.99
N PHE A 420 15.60 8.93 7.02
CA PHE A 420 14.90 8.34 5.88
C PHE A 420 13.64 9.12 5.49
N ALA A 421 12.91 9.66 6.47
CA ALA A 421 11.76 10.54 6.19
C ALA A 421 12.20 11.82 5.49
N LEU A 422 13.30 12.46 5.92
CA LEU A 422 13.85 13.64 5.25
C LEU A 422 14.38 13.32 3.84
N LEU A 423 15.03 12.17 3.66
CA LEU A 423 15.46 11.70 2.34
C LEU A 423 14.26 11.48 1.41
N ALA A 424 13.16 10.92 1.91
CA ALA A 424 11.93 10.78 1.14
C ALA A 424 11.32 12.16 0.79
N ALA A 425 11.31 13.11 1.75
CA ALA A 425 10.84 14.47 1.54
C ALA A 425 11.63 15.24 0.48
N ALA A 426 12.92 14.98 0.38
CA ALA A 426 13.78 15.56 -0.66
C ALA A 426 13.64 14.81 -2.00
N TRP A 427 13.61 13.47 -1.96
CA TRP A 427 13.61 12.64 -3.16
C TRP A 427 12.35 12.79 -4.00
N ILE A 428 11.20 13.08 -3.41
CA ILE A 428 9.94 13.31 -4.14
C ILE A 428 10.07 14.42 -5.19
N TRP A 429 10.98 15.38 -5.01
CA TRP A 429 11.19 16.49 -5.93
C TRP A 429 11.91 16.09 -7.22
N THR A 430 12.43 14.87 -7.30
CA THR A 430 12.99 14.31 -8.55
C THR A 430 11.89 13.89 -9.55
N PHE A 431 10.62 13.85 -9.12
CA PHE A 431 9.48 13.54 -9.97
C PHE A 431 8.83 14.81 -10.52
N PRO A 432 8.13 14.75 -11.66
CA PRO A 432 7.25 15.83 -12.09
C PRO A 432 6.06 15.96 -11.12
N GLU A 433 5.48 17.17 -11.02
CA GLU A 433 4.18 17.30 -10.38
C GLU A 433 3.09 16.66 -11.26
N THR A 434 2.25 15.82 -10.65
CA THR A 434 1.27 15.03 -11.39
C THR A 434 -0.18 15.40 -11.06
N ARG A 435 -0.40 16.44 -10.24
CA ARG A 435 -1.73 16.91 -9.86
C ARG A 435 -2.61 17.17 -11.09
N GLY A 436 -3.79 16.55 -11.10
CA GLY A 436 -4.76 16.73 -12.19
C GLY A 436 -4.40 16.02 -13.50
N ARG A 437 -3.31 15.26 -13.55
CA ARG A 437 -2.92 14.52 -14.75
C ARG A 437 -3.92 13.39 -15.03
N ALA A 438 -4.44 13.34 -16.27
CA ALA A 438 -5.24 12.22 -16.73
C ALA A 438 -4.39 10.95 -16.80
N LEU A 439 -5.01 9.79 -16.54
CA LEU A 439 -4.36 8.49 -16.72
C LEU A 439 -4.36 8.12 -18.21
N GLY A 440 -3.20 7.74 -18.71
CA GLY A 440 -3.01 7.27 -20.08
C GLY A 440 -2.96 5.76 -20.19
#